data_99717a8e604a73deebff5a50d097e5b1
#
_entry.id   99717a8e604a73deebff5a50d097e5b1
#
_cell.length_a   1.000
_cell.length_b   1.000
_cell.length_c   1.000
_cell.angle_alpha   90.00
_cell.angle_beta   90.00
_cell.angle_gamma   90.00
#
_symmetry.space_group_name_H-M   'P 1'
#
loop_
_entity.id
_entity.type
_entity.pdbx_description
1 polymer ?
#
loop_
_entity_poly.entity_id
_entity_poly.type
_entity_poly.pdbx_seq_one_letter_code
_entity_poly.pdbx_strand_id
1 'polypeptide(L)'
;MRSRLMLEVASELSAMGPWPHKQARILMRAQGAEDWAINLFASDAPGSIDEVAEGKADIAIVNPGGVLAMAYRGTGPYVKPMPFLRTIMTIPQFDQLGFAVSPQSGIKSLADIQQRQIPLKVSLRGQRDHSVHTVVNQVLSVYDYSLDDISKWGGQVRYDPEFPNGPNRIGAAERGEIDALWDEAMPMFANRALELGWRFLGIEEQRLQELEGMGLKRIAITADEFPALPETVWSVDFSGWPVFTRADVADDIVTAFCTALEARKDRIPWYGEGPMRLDLMCKDTRDGPLYVPLHPAAERFWHDRGYLP
;
A
#
# COMPACT_ATOMS: atom_id res chain seq x y z
N MET A 1 29.58 9.66 -16.50
CA MET A 1 29.88 8.20 -16.46
C MET A 1 29.68 7.59 -15.07
N ARG A 2 30.34 8.09 -14.00
CA ARG A 2 30.31 7.48 -12.63
C ARG A 2 28.89 7.31 -12.05
N SER A 3 28.10 8.38 -12.02
CA SER A 3 26.73 8.35 -11.48
C SER A 3 25.84 7.41 -12.28
N ARG A 4 25.93 7.42 -13.63
CA ARG A 4 25.16 6.53 -14.48
C ARG A 4 25.50 5.06 -14.23
N LEU A 5 26.78 4.72 -14.07
CA LEU A 5 27.20 3.36 -13.75
C LEU A 5 26.55 2.87 -12.46
N MET A 6 26.55 3.69 -11.40
CA MET A 6 25.96 3.32 -10.11
C MET A 6 24.44 3.15 -10.20
N LEU A 7 23.75 4.01 -10.96
CA LEU A 7 22.30 3.91 -11.17
C LEU A 7 21.92 2.66 -11.98
N GLU A 8 22.68 2.32 -13.04
CA GLU A 8 22.43 1.12 -13.83
C GLU A 8 22.68 -0.16 -12.99
N VAL A 9 23.75 -0.19 -12.19
CA VAL A 9 24.02 -1.30 -11.27
C VAL A 9 22.92 -1.41 -10.21
N ALA A 10 22.46 -0.30 -9.62
CA ALA A 10 21.39 -0.30 -8.66
C ALA A 10 20.05 -0.79 -9.28
N SER A 11 19.78 -0.40 -10.53
CA SER A 11 18.62 -0.88 -11.28
C SER A 11 18.65 -2.40 -11.46
N GLU A 12 19.82 -2.97 -11.85
CA GLU A 12 19.99 -4.41 -12.00
C GLU A 12 19.85 -5.13 -10.65
N LEU A 13 20.53 -4.65 -9.61
CA LEU A 13 20.40 -5.22 -8.26
C LEU A 13 18.94 -5.17 -7.76
N SER A 14 18.19 -4.13 -8.12
CA SER A 14 16.78 -4.06 -7.77
C SER A 14 15.93 -5.07 -8.53
N ALA A 15 16.32 -5.50 -9.72
CA ALA A 15 15.64 -6.52 -10.51
C ALA A 15 16.01 -7.96 -10.11
N MET A 16 17.21 -8.17 -9.51
CA MET A 16 17.67 -9.51 -9.10
C MET A 16 16.87 -10.05 -7.91
N GLY A 17 16.47 -11.31 -8.00
CA GLY A 17 15.66 -12.03 -7.03
C GLY A 17 16.05 -12.07 -5.65
N PRO A 18 15.95 -12.80 -4.61
CA PRO A 18 14.75 -13.11 -3.85
C PRO A 18 14.30 -11.98 -2.86
N TRP A 19 14.55 -10.72 -3.17
CA TRP A 19 14.21 -9.56 -2.32
C TRP A 19 12.78 -9.08 -2.65
N PRO A 20 11.72 -9.59 -2.00
CA PRO A 20 10.35 -9.20 -2.32
C PRO A 20 10.09 -7.72 -2.04
N HIS A 21 10.79 -7.14 -1.05
CA HIS A 21 10.56 -5.75 -0.63
C HIS A 21 11.90 -5.03 -0.56
N LYS A 22 12.13 -4.16 -1.54
CA LYS A 22 13.37 -3.40 -1.66
C LYS A 22 13.12 -1.94 -1.33
N GLN A 23 13.93 -1.40 -0.45
CA GLN A 23 14.03 0.03 -0.26
C GLN A 23 15.19 0.58 -1.09
N ALA A 24 15.00 1.74 -1.69
CA ALA A 24 16.05 2.43 -2.41
C ALA A 24 16.05 3.92 -2.04
N ARG A 25 17.25 4.44 -1.74
CA ARG A 25 17.43 5.88 -1.51
C ARG A 25 18.46 6.41 -2.50
N ILE A 26 18.12 7.48 -3.19
CA ILE A 26 18.95 8.12 -4.21
C ILE A 26 19.09 9.59 -3.85
N LEU A 27 20.29 10.01 -3.48
CA LEU A 27 20.64 11.41 -3.32
C LEU A 27 21.37 11.91 -4.56
N MET A 28 20.77 12.85 -5.26
CA MET A 28 21.38 13.52 -6.40
C MET A 28 21.71 14.97 -6.03
N ARG A 29 22.95 15.35 -6.24
CA ARG A 29 23.45 16.73 -6.05
C ARG A 29 24.35 17.10 -7.20
N ALA A 30 24.13 18.26 -7.80
CA ALA A 30 25.06 18.81 -8.78
C ALA A 30 26.32 19.35 -8.07
N GLN A 31 27.49 18.93 -8.53
CA GLN A 31 28.75 19.46 -7.99
C GLN A 31 28.88 20.94 -8.34
N GLY A 32 29.10 21.79 -7.34
CA GLY A 32 29.18 23.26 -7.53
C GLY A 32 27.81 23.97 -7.51
N ALA A 33 26.69 23.23 -7.36
CA ALA A 33 25.37 23.80 -7.10
C ALA A 33 24.95 23.36 -5.70
N GLU A 34 25.40 24.12 -4.69
CA GLU A 34 25.13 23.76 -3.27
C GLU A 34 23.65 23.80 -2.92
N ASP A 35 22.88 24.62 -3.66
CA ASP A 35 21.46 24.86 -3.41
C ASP A 35 20.53 23.85 -4.12
N TRP A 36 21.08 22.93 -4.94
CA TRP A 36 20.28 21.96 -5.67
C TRP A 36 20.65 20.52 -5.31
N ALA A 37 19.79 19.89 -4.58
CA ALA A 37 19.84 18.46 -4.29
C ALA A 37 18.43 17.88 -4.32
N ILE A 38 18.30 16.60 -4.69
CA ILE A 38 17.04 15.86 -4.59
C ILE A 38 17.31 14.52 -3.91
N ASN A 39 16.54 14.22 -2.87
CA ASN A 39 16.60 12.96 -2.13
C ASN A 39 15.32 12.18 -2.40
N LEU A 40 15.43 11.09 -3.16
CA LEU A 40 14.34 10.20 -3.53
C LEU A 40 14.36 8.97 -2.62
N PHE A 41 13.21 8.58 -2.07
CA PHE A 41 13.08 7.41 -1.23
C PHE A 41 11.94 6.52 -1.70
N ALA A 42 12.27 5.31 -2.14
CA ALA A 42 11.31 4.27 -2.50
C ALA A 42 11.15 3.29 -1.33
N SER A 43 9.93 3.14 -0.83
CA SER A 43 9.57 2.21 0.25
C SER A 43 8.09 1.90 0.17
N ASP A 44 7.69 0.73 0.62
CA ASP A 44 6.30 0.32 0.85
C ASP A 44 5.89 0.46 2.34
N ALA A 45 6.78 1.02 3.15
CA ALA A 45 6.58 1.23 4.57
C ALA A 45 6.02 2.63 4.89
N PRO A 46 5.16 2.77 5.92
CA PRO A 46 4.65 4.06 6.39
C PRO A 46 5.75 5.03 6.80
N GLY A 47 6.91 4.54 7.23
CA GLY A 47 8.07 5.36 7.60
C GLY A 47 8.58 6.28 6.50
N SER A 48 8.26 6.02 5.23
CA SER A 48 8.56 6.94 4.13
C SER A 48 7.86 8.29 4.28
N ILE A 49 6.70 8.31 4.94
CA ILE A 49 5.92 9.53 5.21
C ILE A 49 6.64 10.40 6.24
N ASP A 50 7.15 9.80 7.32
CA ASP A 50 7.92 10.50 8.33
C ASP A 50 9.23 11.07 7.74
N GLU A 51 9.92 10.32 6.89
CA GLU A 51 11.12 10.77 6.19
C GLU A 51 10.87 12.02 5.34
N VAL A 52 9.72 12.09 4.65
CA VAL A 52 9.32 13.28 3.87
C VAL A 52 8.90 14.40 4.82
N ALA A 53 8.10 14.12 5.84
CA ALA A 53 7.61 15.11 6.78
C ALA A 53 8.75 15.81 7.53
N GLU A 54 9.80 15.08 7.88
CA GLU A 54 11.00 15.58 8.57
C GLU A 54 12.03 16.21 7.62
N GLY A 55 11.79 16.21 6.30
CA GLY A 55 12.71 16.75 5.30
C GLY A 55 13.95 15.90 5.04
N LYS A 56 13.95 14.64 5.47
CA LYS A 56 15.03 13.68 5.19
C LYS A 56 14.96 13.12 3.77
N ALA A 57 13.76 13.10 3.19
CA ALA A 57 13.50 12.84 1.80
C ALA A 57 12.67 13.98 1.21
N ASP A 58 12.93 14.34 -0.05
CA ASP A 58 12.15 15.35 -0.77
C ASP A 58 10.92 14.70 -1.42
N ILE A 59 11.13 13.55 -2.03
CA ILE A 59 10.09 12.78 -2.73
C ILE A 59 10.19 11.33 -2.28
N ALA A 60 9.05 10.74 -1.93
CA ALA A 60 8.96 9.33 -1.61
C ALA A 60 7.75 8.66 -2.27
N ILE A 61 7.69 7.34 -2.13
CA ILE A 61 6.56 6.51 -2.53
C ILE A 61 6.10 5.69 -1.33
N VAL A 62 4.81 5.43 -1.22
CA VAL A 62 4.21 4.56 -0.21
C VAL A 62 3.09 3.72 -0.83
N ASN A 63 2.77 2.61 -0.24
CA ASN A 63 1.64 1.73 -0.59
C ASN A 63 0.89 1.33 0.70
N PRO A 64 -0.45 1.44 0.75
CA PRO A 64 -1.36 2.07 -0.20
C PRO A 64 -1.51 3.58 0.03
N GLY A 65 -2.23 4.25 -0.89
CA GLY A 65 -2.56 5.67 -0.75
C GLY A 65 -3.36 6.02 0.50
N GLY A 66 -4.14 5.09 1.04
CA GLY A 66 -4.90 5.28 2.29
C GLY A 66 -4.02 5.61 3.50
N VAL A 67 -2.78 5.09 3.56
CA VAL A 67 -1.84 5.41 4.65
C VAL A 67 -1.39 6.87 4.56
N LEU A 68 -1.15 7.38 3.35
CA LEU A 68 -0.86 8.81 3.12
C LEU A 68 -2.04 9.70 3.52
N ALA A 69 -3.28 9.25 3.24
CA ALA A 69 -4.49 9.96 3.66
C ALA A 69 -4.63 10.07 5.17
N MET A 70 -4.33 8.99 5.90
CA MET A 70 -4.32 9.01 7.37
C MET A 70 -3.31 10.01 7.91
N ALA A 71 -2.09 10.05 7.37
CA ALA A 71 -1.08 11.02 7.77
C ALA A 71 -1.53 12.47 7.46
N TYR A 72 -2.08 12.70 6.27
CA TYR A 72 -2.60 14.02 5.89
C TYR A 72 -3.69 14.52 6.85
N ARG A 73 -4.57 13.62 7.31
CA ARG A 73 -5.68 13.94 8.23
C ARG A 73 -5.27 13.92 9.71
N GLY A 74 -4.17 13.30 10.09
CA GLY A 74 -3.78 13.08 11.49
C GLY A 74 -4.65 12.03 12.17
N THR A 75 -4.89 10.92 11.51
CA THR A 75 -5.73 9.82 11.97
C THR A 75 -4.96 8.50 11.96
N GLY A 76 -5.58 7.43 12.47
CA GLY A 76 -4.91 6.14 12.58
C GLY A 76 -3.66 6.22 13.45
N PRO A 77 -2.47 5.82 12.94
CA PRO A 77 -1.23 5.89 13.71
C PRO A 77 -0.68 7.32 13.86
N TYR A 78 -1.22 8.28 13.12
CA TYR A 78 -0.72 9.65 13.09
C TYR A 78 -1.51 10.56 14.05
N VAL A 79 -0.84 11.04 15.09
CA VAL A 79 -1.47 11.88 16.15
C VAL A 79 -1.69 13.33 15.71
N LYS A 80 -0.97 13.77 14.65
CA LYS A 80 -1.04 15.13 14.14
C LYS A 80 -1.26 15.14 12.64
N PRO A 81 -2.17 15.98 12.13
CA PRO A 81 -2.35 16.12 10.69
C PRO A 81 -1.11 16.71 10.01
N MET A 82 -0.82 16.21 8.82
CA MET A 82 0.26 16.67 7.95
C MET A 82 -0.32 17.28 6.66
N PRO A 83 -1.06 18.41 6.74
CA PRO A 83 -1.78 19.00 5.60
C PRO A 83 -0.84 19.61 4.56
N PHE A 84 0.45 19.62 4.82
CA PHE A 84 1.50 20.03 3.90
C PHE A 84 1.91 18.90 2.92
N LEU A 85 1.49 17.66 3.10
CA LEU A 85 1.76 16.58 2.16
C LEU A 85 1.05 16.81 0.83
N ARG A 86 1.70 16.46 -0.27
CA ARG A 86 1.20 16.61 -1.64
C ARG A 86 1.55 15.38 -2.46
N THR A 87 0.63 14.95 -3.31
CA THR A 87 0.89 13.91 -4.31
C THR A 87 1.52 14.54 -5.55
N ILE A 88 2.48 13.86 -6.18
CA ILE A 88 3.00 14.21 -7.50
C ILE A 88 2.23 13.42 -8.55
N MET A 89 2.06 12.12 -8.30
CA MET A 89 1.28 11.19 -9.09
C MET A 89 0.95 9.94 -8.26
N THR A 90 0.06 9.09 -8.75
CA THR A 90 -0.19 7.75 -8.15
C THR A 90 0.03 6.68 -9.22
N ILE A 91 0.90 5.70 -8.95
CA ILE A 91 1.06 4.54 -9.84
C ILE A 91 -0.18 3.67 -9.68
N PRO A 92 -0.94 3.39 -10.76
CA PRO A 92 -2.10 2.54 -10.69
C PRO A 92 -1.73 1.11 -10.36
N GLN A 93 -2.34 0.59 -9.32
CA GLN A 93 -2.35 -0.82 -8.96
C GLN A 93 -3.64 -1.10 -8.21
N PHE A 94 -4.52 -1.88 -8.78
CA PHE A 94 -5.74 -2.30 -8.11
C PHE A 94 -5.42 -3.37 -7.08
N ASP A 95 -5.79 -3.13 -5.82
CA ASP A 95 -5.62 -4.10 -4.75
C ASP A 95 -6.64 -3.91 -3.61
N GLN A 96 -6.86 -4.96 -2.84
CA GLN A 96 -7.91 -5.05 -1.81
C GLN A 96 -7.36 -5.82 -0.61
N LEU A 97 -7.70 -5.37 0.60
CA LEU A 97 -7.34 -6.12 1.81
C LEU A 97 -8.34 -7.25 2.06
N GLY A 98 -7.85 -8.49 2.09
CA GLY A 98 -8.65 -9.69 2.34
C GLY A 98 -8.47 -10.27 3.73
N PHE A 99 -9.58 -10.60 4.41
CA PHE A 99 -9.60 -11.26 5.71
C PHE A 99 -10.14 -12.69 5.56
N ALA A 100 -9.32 -13.60 5.01
CA ALA A 100 -9.71 -15.00 4.83
C ALA A 100 -9.61 -15.79 6.14
N VAL A 101 -10.63 -16.61 6.42
CA VAL A 101 -10.67 -17.50 7.60
C VAL A 101 -11.12 -18.91 7.19
N SER A 102 -10.57 -19.91 7.90
CA SER A 102 -10.90 -21.32 7.68
C SER A 102 -12.32 -21.66 8.13
N PRO A 103 -12.99 -22.64 7.49
CA PRO A 103 -14.31 -23.11 7.93
C PRO A 103 -14.27 -23.66 9.38
N GLN A 104 -13.16 -24.29 9.78
CA GLN A 104 -12.98 -24.88 11.09
C GLN A 104 -12.93 -23.85 12.22
N SER A 105 -12.53 -22.61 11.94
CA SER A 105 -12.53 -21.52 12.92
C SER A 105 -13.93 -21.16 13.44
N GLY A 106 -14.97 -21.43 12.66
CA GLY A 106 -16.35 -21.08 12.97
C GLY A 106 -16.61 -19.58 13.07
N ILE A 107 -15.70 -18.75 12.51
CA ILE A 107 -15.78 -17.28 12.53
C ILE A 107 -16.71 -16.83 11.41
N LYS A 108 -17.62 -15.90 11.72
CA LYS A 108 -18.57 -15.34 10.76
C LYS A 108 -18.35 -13.86 10.47
N SER A 109 -17.71 -13.13 11.39
CA SER A 109 -17.43 -11.70 11.26
C SER A 109 -16.13 -11.33 11.99
N LEU A 110 -15.57 -10.15 11.71
CA LEU A 110 -14.44 -9.60 12.46
C LEU A 110 -14.84 -9.33 13.92
N ALA A 111 -16.10 -8.96 14.17
CA ALA A 111 -16.64 -8.78 15.53
C ALA A 111 -16.62 -10.07 16.36
N ASP A 112 -16.88 -11.24 15.75
CA ASP A 112 -16.84 -12.53 16.45
C ASP A 112 -15.48 -12.78 17.12
N ILE A 113 -14.40 -12.35 16.47
CA ILE A 113 -13.03 -12.55 16.95
C ILE A 113 -12.85 -11.87 18.30
N GLN A 114 -13.28 -10.62 18.42
CA GLN A 114 -13.21 -9.84 19.65
C GLN A 114 -14.20 -10.33 20.71
N GLN A 115 -15.47 -10.51 20.35
CA GLN A 115 -16.52 -10.89 21.30
C GLN A 115 -16.26 -12.24 21.97
N ARG A 116 -15.66 -13.18 21.25
CA ARG A 116 -15.34 -14.52 21.71
C ARG A 116 -13.90 -14.69 22.14
N GLN A 117 -13.06 -13.63 21.98
CA GLN A 117 -11.61 -13.64 22.25
C GLN A 117 -10.93 -14.87 21.62
N ILE A 118 -11.16 -15.05 20.31
CA ILE A 118 -10.74 -16.27 19.59
C ILE A 118 -9.21 -16.31 19.46
N PRO A 119 -8.54 -17.37 19.90
CA PRO A 119 -7.09 -17.52 19.82
C PRO A 119 -6.66 -17.95 18.40
N LEU A 120 -6.81 -17.04 17.44
CA LEU A 120 -6.51 -17.28 16.03
C LEU A 120 -5.03 -17.57 15.78
N LYS A 121 -4.77 -18.52 14.88
CA LYS A 121 -3.48 -18.64 14.21
C LYS A 121 -3.57 -17.91 12.87
N VAL A 122 -3.12 -16.67 12.83
CA VAL A 122 -3.19 -15.80 11.66
C VAL A 122 -1.84 -15.67 10.96
N SER A 123 -1.82 -15.88 9.65
CA SER A 123 -0.65 -15.61 8.80
C SER A 123 -0.75 -14.21 8.21
N LEU A 124 0.30 -13.43 8.42
CA LEU A 124 0.52 -12.09 7.90
C LEU A 124 1.84 -12.03 7.13
N ARG A 125 2.05 -10.96 6.38
CA ARG A 125 3.28 -10.70 5.65
C ARG A 125 4.47 -10.57 6.60
N GLY A 126 5.60 -11.22 6.24
CA GLY A 126 6.80 -11.28 7.07
C GLY A 126 7.56 -9.97 7.18
N GLN A 127 7.42 -9.08 6.21
CA GLN A 127 7.99 -7.73 6.28
C GLN A 127 7.25 -6.92 7.35
N ARG A 128 7.90 -6.73 8.49
CA ARG A 128 7.28 -6.15 9.70
C ARG A 128 6.91 -4.68 9.58
N ASP A 129 7.59 -3.93 8.74
CA ASP A 129 7.37 -2.51 8.48
C ASP A 129 6.44 -2.24 7.29
N HIS A 130 5.91 -3.27 6.63
CA HIS A 130 4.97 -3.10 5.52
C HIS A 130 3.65 -2.46 5.96
N SER A 131 3.11 -1.58 5.14
CA SER A 131 1.86 -0.84 5.41
C SER A 131 0.64 -1.73 5.67
N VAL A 132 0.65 -2.99 5.19
CA VAL A 132 -0.45 -3.93 5.44
C VAL A 132 -0.73 -4.12 6.93
N HIS A 133 0.32 -4.16 7.76
CA HIS A 133 0.15 -4.30 9.21
C HIS A 133 -0.52 -3.07 9.82
N THR A 134 -0.18 -1.89 9.33
CA THR A 134 -0.84 -0.64 9.72
C THR A 134 -2.32 -0.67 9.36
N VAL A 135 -2.66 -1.01 8.13
CA VAL A 135 -4.06 -1.03 7.67
C VAL A 135 -4.86 -2.12 8.38
N VAL A 136 -4.31 -3.34 8.53
CA VAL A 136 -4.94 -4.41 9.32
C VAL A 136 -5.23 -3.93 10.73
N ASN A 137 -4.25 -3.35 11.44
CA ASN A 137 -4.48 -2.85 12.80
C ASN A 137 -5.54 -1.72 12.84
N GLN A 138 -5.64 -0.87 11.83
CA GLN A 138 -6.71 0.14 11.76
C GLN A 138 -8.08 -0.51 11.58
N VAL A 139 -8.19 -1.55 10.75
CA VAL A 139 -9.44 -2.30 10.62
C VAL A 139 -9.81 -2.98 11.94
N LEU A 140 -8.85 -3.63 12.61
CA LEU A 140 -9.13 -4.29 13.89
C LEU A 140 -9.49 -3.29 15.00
N SER A 141 -8.89 -2.09 14.98
CA SER A 141 -9.14 -1.05 16.01
C SER A 141 -10.58 -0.56 16.05
N VAL A 142 -11.29 -0.53 14.92
CA VAL A 142 -12.74 -0.17 14.91
C VAL A 142 -13.62 -1.27 15.49
N TYR A 143 -13.06 -2.45 15.76
CA TYR A 143 -13.69 -3.55 16.51
C TYR A 143 -13.13 -3.68 17.93
N ASP A 144 -12.39 -2.67 18.42
CA ASP A 144 -11.82 -2.61 19.76
C ASP A 144 -10.82 -3.73 20.11
N TYR A 145 -10.03 -4.19 19.12
CA TYR A 145 -8.94 -5.13 19.34
C TYR A 145 -7.77 -4.91 18.34
N SER A 146 -6.68 -5.62 18.59
CA SER A 146 -5.44 -5.55 17.78
C SER A 146 -4.86 -6.94 17.53
N LEU A 147 -3.83 -7.03 16.71
CA LEU A 147 -3.04 -8.26 16.52
C LEU A 147 -2.41 -8.74 17.84
N ASP A 148 -2.01 -7.80 18.72
CA ASP A 148 -1.46 -8.15 20.04
C ASP A 148 -2.52 -8.77 20.94
N ASP A 149 -3.78 -8.37 20.85
CA ASP A 149 -4.87 -8.96 21.64
C ASP A 149 -5.15 -10.41 21.20
N ILE A 150 -5.08 -10.71 19.91
CA ILE A 150 -5.15 -12.10 19.42
C ILE A 150 -4.08 -12.95 20.10
N SER A 151 -2.85 -12.44 20.22
CA SER A 151 -1.77 -13.14 20.91
C SER A 151 -2.03 -13.31 22.41
N LYS A 152 -2.58 -12.30 23.10
CA LYS A 152 -2.97 -12.35 24.52
C LYS A 152 -4.07 -13.37 24.79
N TRP A 153 -4.98 -13.59 23.82
CA TRP A 153 -6.05 -14.60 23.91
C TRP A 153 -5.56 -16.04 23.66
N GLY A 154 -4.22 -16.21 23.45
CA GLY A 154 -3.59 -17.51 23.21
C GLY A 154 -3.47 -17.87 21.74
N GLY A 155 -3.77 -16.94 20.83
CA GLY A 155 -3.56 -17.11 19.40
C GLY A 155 -2.09 -16.94 19.00
N GLN A 156 -1.82 -17.10 17.72
CA GLN A 156 -0.50 -16.96 17.12
C GLN A 156 -0.55 -16.03 15.93
N VAL A 157 0.11 -14.87 16.01
CA VAL A 157 0.33 -13.98 14.88
C VAL A 157 1.66 -14.37 14.22
N ARG A 158 1.57 -14.99 13.04
CA ARG A 158 2.71 -15.45 12.25
C ARG A 158 3.07 -14.39 11.23
N TYR A 159 4.35 -14.07 11.13
CA TYR A 159 4.91 -13.18 10.11
C TYR A 159 5.75 -14.02 9.14
N ASP A 160 5.11 -14.48 8.09
CA ASP A 160 5.70 -15.43 7.14
C ASP A 160 6.39 -14.67 5.99
N PRO A 161 7.66 -15.00 5.65
CA PRO A 161 8.50 -14.19 4.75
C PRO A 161 8.10 -14.27 3.26
N GLU A 162 7.05 -14.99 2.94
CA GLU A 162 6.59 -15.27 1.58
C GLU A 162 5.39 -14.42 1.18
N PHE A 163 5.13 -14.36 -0.12
CA PHE A 163 3.85 -13.89 -0.63
C PHE A 163 2.70 -14.82 -0.19
N PRO A 164 1.43 -14.37 -0.24
CA PRO A 164 0.29 -15.17 0.23
C PRO A 164 0.15 -16.54 -0.45
N ASN A 165 0.63 -16.70 -1.68
CA ASN A 165 0.64 -17.98 -2.42
C ASN A 165 1.78 -18.93 -2.01
N GLY A 166 2.61 -18.57 -1.06
CA GLY A 166 3.75 -19.38 -0.61
C GLY A 166 3.38 -20.54 0.29
N PRO A 167 4.29 -21.55 0.43
CA PRO A 167 4.05 -22.79 1.18
C PRO A 167 3.84 -22.57 2.69
N ASN A 168 4.39 -21.49 3.27
CA ASN A 168 4.19 -21.17 4.69
C ASN A 168 2.93 -20.33 4.94
N ARG A 169 2.22 -19.91 3.90
CA ARG A 169 0.99 -19.13 3.96
C ARG A 169 -0.19 -19.93 3.43
N ILE A 170 -0.53 -19.88 2.13
CA ILE A 170 -1.63 -20.69 1.60
C ILE A 170 -1.36 -22.20 1.74
N GLY A 171 -0.12 -22.65 1.60
CA GLY A 171 0.26 -24.02 1.87
C GLY A 171 0.04 -24.45 3.33
N ALA A 172 0.26 -23.55 4.29
CA ALA A 172 -0.08 -23.79 5.70
C ALA A 172 -1.60 -23.85 5.93
N ALA A 173 -2.38 -23.07 5.17
CA ALA A 173 -3.83 -23.17 5.15
C ALA A 173 -4.31 -24.54 4.66
N GLU A 174 -3.71 -25.06 3.58
CA GLU A 174 -3.98 -26.41 3.02
C GLU A 174 -3.72 -27.53 4.03
N ARG A 175 -2.71 -27.37 4.88
CA ARG A 175 -2.37 -28.35 5.93
C ARG A 175 -3.13 -28.14 7.23
N GLY A 176 -4.00 -27.11 7.34
CA GLY A 176 -4.74 -26.79 8.56
C GLY A 176 -3.85 -26.26 9.69
N GLU A 177 -2.72 -25.66 9.38
CA GLU A 177 -1.77 -25.13 10.37
C GLU A 177 -2.09 -23.70 10.81
N ILE A 178 -2.94 -23.00 10.04
CA ILE A 178 -3.41 -21.64 10.31
C ILE A 178 -4.93 -21.56 10.19
N ASP A 179 -5.54 -20.64 10.92
CA ASP A 179 -6.98 -20.41 10.94
C ASP A 179 -7.38 -19.20 10.07
N ALA A 180 -6.43 -18.29 9.83
CA ALA A 180 -6.66 -17.07 9.07
C ALA A 180 -5.44 -16.70 8.23
N LEU A 181 -5.69 -16.11 7.05
CA LEU A 181 -4.68 -15.50 6.17
C LEU A 181 -5.20 -14.12 5.77
N TRP A 182 -4.47 -13.07 6.19
CA TRP A 182 -4.84 -11.69 5.95
C TRP A 182 -3.73 -11.00 5.14
N ASP A 183 -4.09 -10.48 3.97
CA ASP A 183 -3.14 -9.80 3.08
C ASP A 183 -3.88 -8.93 2.06
N GLU A 184 -3.17 -7.99 1.44
CA GLU A 184 -3.70 -7.18 0.35
C GLU A 184 -3.61 -7.88 -1.01
N ALA A 185 -2.62 -8.73 -1.23
CA ALA A 185 -2.38 -9.39 -2.52
C ALA A 185 -3.43 -10.47 -2.87
N MET A 186 -4.69 -10.07 -2.89
CA MET A 186 -5.87 -10.94 -3.11
C MET A 186 -5.73 -11.87 -4.33
N PRO A 187 -5.26 -11.42 -5.51
CA PRO A 187 -5.13 -12.30 -6.68
C PRO A 187 -4.20 -13.49 -6.46
N MET A 188 -3.28 -13.40 -5.49
CA MET A 188 -2.31 -14.47 -5.22
C MET A 188 -2.88 -15.61 -4.38
N PHE A 189 -3.96 -15.41 -3.63
CA PHE A 189 -4.44 -16.43 -2.69
C PHE A 189 -5.96 -16.64 -2.66
N ALA A 190 -6.74 -15.66 -3.10
CA ALA A 190 -8.19 -15.68 -2.91
C ALA A 190 -8.88 -16.90 -3.54
N ASN A 191 -8.59 -17.21 -4.80
CA ASN A 191 -9.18 -18.37 -5.46
C ASN A 191 -8.84 -19.67 -4.73
N ARG A 192 -7.58 -19.82 -4.32
CA ARG A 192 -7.16 -21.03 -3.60
C ARG A 192 -7.79 -21.13 -2.21
N ALA A 193 -7.92 -20.04 -1.49
CA ALA A 193 -8.63 -20.00 -0.21
C ALA A 193 -10.11 -20.41 -0.37
N LEU A 194 -10.78 -19.89 -1.40
CA LEU A 194 -12.18 -20.27 -1.71
C LEU A 194 -12.33 -21.76 -2.08
N GLU A 195 -11.39 -22.31 -2.87
CA GLU A 195 -11.35 -23.76 -3.19
C GLU A 195 -11.20 -24.63 -1.92
N LEU A 196 -10.49 -24.15 -0.92
CA LEU A 196 -10.35 -24.81 0.39
C LEU A 196 -11.60 -24.64 1.29
N GLY A 197 -12.63 -23.95 0.81
CA GLY A 197 -13.83 -23.66 1.54
C GLY A 197 -13.69 -22.53 2.57
N TRP A 198 -12.61 -21.76 2.49
CA TRP A 198 -12.43 -20.57 3.33
C TRP A 198 -13.40 -19.48 2.91
N ARG A 199 -13.69 -18.58 3.83
CA ARG A 199 -14.51 -17.39 3.56
C ARG A 199 -13.72 -16.13 3.79
N PHE A 200 -14.12 -15.07 3.10
CA PHE A 200 -13.63 -13.71 3.36
C PHE A 200 -14.62 -13.01 4.30
N LEU A 201 -14.10 -12.42 5.38
CA LEU A 201 -14.90 -11.63 6.31
C LEU A 201 -15.05 -10.21 5.77
N GLY A 202 -16.29 -9.75 5.68
CA GLY A 202 -16.60 -8.37 5.33
C GLY A 202 -16.52 -7.44 6.53
N ILE A 203 -16.39 -6.15 6.23
CA ILE A 203 -16.45 -5.06 7.21
C ILE A 203 -17.87 -4.47 7.15
N GLU A 204 -18.54 -4.38 8.29
CA GLU A 204 -19.91 -3.86 8.40
C GLU A 204 -19.94 -2.35 8.07
N GLU A 205 -21.09 -1.90 7.55
CA GLU A 205 -21.30 -0.52 7.07
C GLU A 205 -20.86 0.56 8.06
N GLN A 206 -21.22 0.43 9.32
CA GLN A 206 -20.84 1.38 10.36
C GLN A 206 -19.31 1.47 10.52
N ARG A 207 -18.62 0.31 10.48
CA ARG A 207 -17.15 0.23 10.61
C ARG A 207 -16.44 0.75 9.37
N LEU A 208 -17.02 0.54 8.20
CA LEU A 208 -16.52 1.17 6.97
C LEU A 208 -16.58 2.70 7.05
N GLN A 209 -17.67 3.28 7.57
CA GLN A 209 -17.79 4.73 7.75
C GLN A 209 -16.75 5.27 8.75
N GLU A 210 -16.46 4.55 9.82
CA GLU A 210 -15.39 4.90 10.78
C GLU A 210 -14.01 4.91 10.10
N LEU A 211 -13.70 3.89 9.28
CA LEU A 211 -12.45 3.78 8.52
C LEU A 211 -12.33 4.86 7.43
N GLU A 212 -13.44 5.20 6.75
CA GLU A 212 -13.50 6.31 5.79
C GLU A 212 -13.25 7.67 6.47
N GLY A 213 -13.75 7.84 7.69
CA GLY A 213 -13.44 8.98 8.53
C GLY A 213 -11.94 9.11 8.81
N MET A 214 -11.22 7.99 8.93
CA MET A 214 -9.76 7.97 9.09
C MET A 214 -9.00 8.27 7.80
N GLY A 215 -9.60 8.07 6.62
CA GLY A 215 -8.95 8.30 5.31
C GLY A 215 -8.80 7.06 4.45
N LEU A 216 -9.17 5.90 4.96
CA LEU A 216 -9.27 4.68 4.15
C LEU A 216 -10.51 4.74 3.25
N LYS A 217 -10.47 4.14 2.09
CA LYS A 217 -11.64 4.00 1.21
C LYS A 217 -12.19 2.58 1.31
N ARG A 218 -13.53 2.45 1.21
CA ARG A 218 -14.13 1.12 1.04
C ARG A 218 -13.93 0.60 -0.36
N ILE A 219 -13.90 -0.72 -0.49
CA ILE A 219 -13.88 -1.41 -1.77
C ILE A 219 -14.75 -2.67 -1.70
N ALA A 220 -15.37 -3.04 -2.82
CA ALA A 220 -16.09 -4.28 -2.96
C ALA A 220 -15.17 -5.36 -3.56
N ILE A 221 -15.08 -6.50 -2.92
CA ILE A 221 -14.50 -7.74 -3.45
C ILE A 221 -15.68 -8.51 -4.04
N THR A 222 -15.64 -8.79 -5.35
CA THR A 222 -16.80 -9.27 -6.08
C THR A 222 -16.58 -10.61 -6.77
N ALA A 223 -17.67 -11.28 -7.16
CA ALA A 223 -17.63 -12.49 -7.97
C ALA A 223 -17.09 -12.27 -9.39
N ASP A 224 -17.11 -11.03 -9.89
CA ASP A 224 -16.48 -10.69 -11.18
C ASP A 224 -14.95 -10.85 -11.11
N GLU A 225 -14.38 -10.61 -9.94
CA GLU A 225 -12.94 -10.75 -9.68
C GLU A 225 -12.59 -12.16 -9.19
N PHE A 226 -13.46 -12.75 -8.35
CA PHE A 226 -13.27 -14.07 -7.76
C PHE A 226 -14.56 -14.90 -7.90
N PRO A 227 -14.74 -15.66 -9.00
CA PRO A 227 -16.01 -16.31 -9.35
C PRO A 227 -16.58 -17.28 -8.31
N ALA A 228 -15.73 -17.83 -7.43
CA ALA A 228 -16.16 -18.72 -6.36
C ALA A 228 -16.65 -17.98 -5.10
N LEU A 229 -16.59 -16.65 -5.08
CA LEU A 229 -17.08 -15.84 -3.96
C LEU A 229 -18.61 -15.86 -3.94
N PRO A 230 -19.25 -16.31 -2.82
CA PRO A 230 -20.70 -16.49 -2.79
C PRO A 230 -21.51 -15.20 -2.75
N GLU A 231 -20.90 -14.12 -2.28
CA GLU A 231 -21.51 -12.79 -2.15
C GLU A 231 -20.46 -11.70 -2.17
N THR A 232 -20.82 -10.47 -2.45
CA THR A 232 -19.93 -9.31 -2.38
C THR A 232 -19.45 -9.10 -0.95
N VAL A 233 -18.13 -8.98 -0.77
CA VAL A 233 -17.50 -8.71 0.52
C VAL A 233 -16.97 -7.28 0.51
N TRP A 234 -17.42 -6.45 1.46
CA TRP A 234 -16.91 -5.10 1.62
C TRP A 234 -15.65 -5.08 2.48
N SER A 235 -14.64 -4.39 2.01
CA SER A 235 -13.35 -4.26 2.68
C SER A 235 -12.77 -2.86 2.48
N VAL A 236 -11.48 -2.68 2.78
CA VAL A 236 -10.72 -1.45 2.53
C VAL A 236 -9.86 -1.57 1.30
N ASP A 237 -9.82 -0.48 0.55
CA ASP A 237 -9.01 -0.31 -0.64
C ASP A 237 -7.52 -0.29 -0.28
N PHE A 238 -6.75 -1.05 -1.03
CA PHE A 238 -5.29 -1.10 -0.91
C PHE A 238 -4.61 -0.63 -2.20
N SER A 239 -5.38 0.02 -3.09
CA SER A 239 -4.92 0.42 -4.41
C SER A 239 -4.06 1.67 -4.39
N GLY A 240 -3.23 1.76 -5.44
CA GLY A 240 -2.45 2.93 -5.77
C GLY A 240 -1.21 3.15 -4.93
N TRP A 241 -0.13 3.47 -5.60
CA TRP A 241 1.16 3.82 -4.98
C TRP A 241 1.43 5.31 -5.20
N PRO A 242 1.02 6.21 -4.29
CA PRO A 242 1.30 7.63 -4.43
C PRO A 242 2.80 7.90 -4.32
N VAL A 243 3.30 8.64 -5.28
CA VAL A 243 4.57 9.38 -5.21
C VAL A 243 4.24 10.75 -4.65
N PHE A 244 4.86 11.10 -3.54
CA PHE A 244 4.45 12.25 -2.74
C PHE A 244 5.64 13.05 -2.21
N THR A 245 5.35 14.27 -1.80
CA THR A 245 6.30 15.29 -1.35
C THR A 245 5.64 16.22 -0.32
N ARG A 246 6.35 17.26 0.13
CA ARG A 246 5.78 18.38 0.87
C ARG A 246 5.42 19.54 -0.07
N ALA A 247 4.47 20.36 0.37
CA ALA A 247 4.05 21.58 -0.36
C ALA A 247 5.14 22.66 -0.48
N ASP A 248 6.15 22.61 0.38
CA ASP A 248 7.29 23.56 0.41
C ASP A 248 8.50 23.08 -0.38
N VAL A 249 8.46 21.91 -0.98
CA VAL A 249 9.51 21.48 -1.91
C VAL A 249 9.46 22.38 -3.14
N ALA A 250 10.62 22.87 -3.57
CA ALA A 250 10.72 23.85 -4.64
C ALA A 250 10.10 23.34 -5.96
N ASP A 251 9.38 24.22 -6.65
CA ASP A 251 8.66 23.91 -7.89
C ASP A 251 9.55 23.33 -8.99
N ASP A 252 10.80 23.80 -9.08
CA ASP A 252 11.79 23.32 -10.06
C ASP A 252 12.22 21.86 -9.77
N ILE A 253 12.31 21.45 -8.51
CA ILE A 253 12.60 20.07 -8.12
C ILE A 253 11.44 19.15 -8.56
N VAL A 254 10.20 19.53 -8.26
CA VAL A 254 9.02 18.74 -8.65
C VAL A 254 8.87 18.68 -10.17
N THR A 255 9.09 19.81 -10.86
CA THR A 255 9.05 19.89 -12.32
C THR A 255 10.16 19.04 -12.96
N ALA A 256 11.38 19.06 -12.40
CA ALA A 256 12.48 18.23 -12.87
C ALA A 256 12.17 16.74 -12.71
N PHE A 257 11.57 16.35 -11.58
CA PHE A 257 11.10 14.97 -11.35
C PHE A 257 10.07 14.56 -12.40
N CYS A 258 9.01 15.34 -12.61
CA CYS A 258 7.97 15.05 -13.61
C CYS A 258 8.54 14.96 -15.03
N THR A 259 9.47 15.86 -15.39
CA THR A 259 10.16 15.85 -16.69
C THR A 259 10.98 14.58 -16.88
N ALA A 260 11.74 14.19 -15.86
CA ALA A 260 12.55 12.97 -15.89
C ALA A 260 11.67 11.70 -15.99
N LEU A 261 10.56 11.67 -15.25
CA LEU A 261 9.59 10.60 -15.31
C LEU A 261 8.98 10.48 -16.73
N GLU A 262 8.50 11.57 -17.30
CA GLU A 262 7.94 11.60 -18.66
C GLU A 262 8.96 11.12 -19.71
N ALA A 263 10.21 11.56 -19.61
CA ALA A 263 11.29 11.14 -20.49
C ALA A 263 11.67 9.66 -20.39
N ARG A 264 11.27 9.00 -19.30
CA ARG A 264 11.61 7.59 -19.01
C ARG A 264 10.40 6.67 -18.97
N LYS A 265 9.18 7.16 -19.21
CA LYS A 265 7.92 6.40 -19.10
C LYS A 265 7.89 5.10 -19.89
N ASP A 266 8.67 5.01 -20.99
CA ASP A 266 8.77 3.79 -21.81
C ASP A 266 9.71 2.73 -21.23
N ARG A 267 10.42 3.04 -20.15
CA ARG A 267 11.47 2.20 -19.55
C ARG A 267 11.23 1.87 -18.08
N ILE A 268 10.33 2.60 -17.43
CA ILE A 268 10.00 2.36 -16.02
C ILE A 268 8.97 1.23 -15.99
N PRO A 269 9.27 0.10 -15.30
CA PRO A 269 8.31 -0.97 -15.15
C PRO A 269 7.13 -0.52 -14.28
N TRP A 270 5.92 -0.95 -14.63
CA TRP A 270 4.70 -0.73 -13.89
C TRP A 270 3.74 -1.90 -14.11
N TYR A 271 2.60 -1.94 -13.41
CA TYR A 271 1.66 -3.06 -13.48
C TYR A 271 0.78 -3.11 -14.74
N GLY A 272 0.79 -2.07 -15.58
CA GLY A 272 0.07 -2.03 -16.84
C GLY A 272 0.95 -2.47 -18.02
N GLU A 273 0.32 -2.55 -19.19
CA GLU A 273 1.00 -2.88 -20.45
C GLU A 273 1.56 -1.62 -21.15
N GLY A 274 2.71 -1.78 -21.78
CA GLY A 274 3.37 -0.72 -22.56
C GLY A 274 3.95 0.40 -21.69
N PRO A 275 4.10 1.62 -22.26
CA PRO A 275 4.59 2.80 -21.54
C PRO A 275 3.70 3.18 -20.36
N MET A 276 4.31 3.76 -19.31
CA MET A 276 3.53 4.30 -18.19
C MET A 276 2.44 5.29 -18.66
N ARG A 277 1.22 5.06 -18.23
CA ARG A 277 0.04 5.88 -18.56
C ARG A 277 -0.05 7.08 -17.63
N LEU A 278 0.80 8.09 -17.86
CA LEU A 278 0.86 9.31 -17.04
C LEU A 278 -0.49 10.03 -16.96
N ASP A 279 -1.33 9.90 -18.01
CA ASP A 279 -2.70 10.41 -18.05
C ASP A 279 -3.66 9.75 -17.03
N LEU A 280 -3.35 8.56 -16.56
CA LEU A 280 -4.06 7.87 -15.48
C LEU A 280 -3.43 8.15 -14.11
N MET A 281 -2.14 8.44 -14.08
CA MET A 281 -1.36 8.57 -12.83
C MET A 281 -1.54 9.93 -12.15
N CYS A 282 -2.00 10.95 -12.86
CA CYS A 282 -2.27 12.28 -12.33
C CYS A 282 -3.76 12.54 -12.00
N LYS A 283 -4.62 11.54 -12.14
CA LYS A 283 -6.07 11.64 -11.91
C LYS A 283 -6.51 10.69 -10.81
N ASP A 284 -7.66 11.01 -10.19
CA ASP A 284 -8.35 10.07 -9.31
C ASP A 284 -8.97 8.95 -10.16
N THR A 285 -8.44 7.74 -10.02
CA THR A 285 -8.92 6.54 -10.72
C THR A 285 -9.16 5.42 -9.72
N ARG A 286 -9.90 4.37 -10.13
CA ARG A 286 -10.13 3.20 -9.28
C ARG A 286 -8.81 2.55 -8.84
N ASP A 287 -7.87 2.39 -9.77
CA ASP A 287 -6.61 1.66 -9.55
C ASP A 287 -5.49 2.56 -9.01
N GLY A 288 -5.68 3.87 -9.06
CA GLY A 288 -4.74 4.89 -8.60
C GLY A 288 -5.46 6.07 -7.97
N PRO A 289 -6.14 5.88 -6.82
CA PRO A 289 -6.90 6.94 -6.19
C PRO A 289 -6.01 8.07 -5.68
N LEU A 290 -6.43 9.32 -5.92
CA LEU A 290 -5.80 10.50 -5.36
C LEU A 290 -6.39 10.79 -3.97
N TYR A 291 -5.66 10.41 -2.93
CA TYR A 291 -6.07 10.61 -1.54
C TYR A 291 -5.68 11.97 -0.98
N VAL A 292 -4.64 12.58 -1.53
CA VAL A 292 -4.05 13.83 -1.07
C VAL A 292 -3.88 14.76 -2.29
N PRO A 293 -4.10 16.08 -2.16
CA PRO A 293 -4.02 17.00 -3.30
C PRO A 293 -2.68 16.94 -4.02
N LEU A 294 -2.70 17.22 -5.32
CA LEU A 294 -1.47 17.34 -6.12
C LEU A 294 -0.60 18.51 -5.62
N HIS A 295 0.70 18.38 -5.79
CA HIS A 295 1.63 19.49 -5.65
C HIS A 295 1.36 20.50 -6.78
N PRO A 296 1.29 21.82 -6.50
CA PRO A 296 0.93 22.80 -7.53
C PRO A 296 1.82 22.76 -8.79
N ALA A 297 3.13 22.50 -8.64
CA ALA A 297 4.03 22.37 -9.77
C ALA A 297 3.77 21.09 -10.58
N ALA A 298 3.41 19.98 -9.92
CA ALA A 298 3.04 18.75 -10.61
C ALA A 298 1.72 18.94 -11.37
N GLU A 299 0.71 19.54 -10.72
CA GLU A 299 -0.58 19.83 -11.36
C GLU A 299 -0.42 20.69 -12.61
N ARG A 300 0.34 21.80 -12.53
CA ARG A 300 0.67 22.63 -13.71
C ARG A 300 1.38 21.82 -14.79
N PHE A 301 2.39 21.03 -14.42
CA PHE A 301 3.11 20.18 -15.37
C PHE A 301 2.18 19.24 -16.12
N TRP A 302 1.26 18.56 -15.42
CA TRP A 302 0.32 17.63 -16.04
C TRP A 302 -0.70 18.34 -16.96
N HIS A 303 -1.16 19.56 -16.60
CA HIS A 303 -1.98 20.41 -17.47
C HIS A 303 -1.22 20.85 -18.71
N ASP A 304 -0.01 21.39 -18.57
CA ASP A 304 0.80 21.90 -19.69
C ASP A 304 1.17 20.80 -20.68
N ARG A 305 1.24 19.54 -20.24
CA ARG A 305 1.50 18.37 -21.07
C ARG A 305 0.24 17.69 -21.60
N GLY A 306 -0.95 18.16 -21.23
CA GLY A 306 -2.24 17.63 -21.69
C GLY A 306 -2.63 16.29 -21.03
N TYR A 307 -1.99 15.91 -19.92
CA TYR A 307 -2.37 14.73 -19.12
C TYR A 307 -3.57 15.01 -18.22
N LEU A 308 -3.71 16.24 -17.73
CA LEU A 308 -4.91 16.78 -17.08
C LEU A 308 -5.66 17.70 -18.05
N PRO A 309 -7.03 17.80 -17.92
CA PRO A 309 -7.85 18.69 -18.74
C PRO A 309 -7.57 20.17 -18.48
#